data_75de9df0cc9e082d8ae23975e1abb10d
#
_entry.id   75de9df0cc9e082d8ae23975e1abb10d
#
_cell.length_a   1.000
_cell.length_b   1.000
_cell.length_c   1.000
_cell.angle_alpha   90.00
_cell.angle_beta   90.00
_cell.angle_gamma   90.00
#
_symmetry.space_group_name_H-M   'P 1'
#
loop_
_entity.id
_entity.type
_entity.pdbx_description
1 polymer ?
#
loop_
_entity_poly.entity_id
_entity_poly.type
_entity_poly.pdbx_seq_one_letter_code
_entity_poly.pdbx_strand_id
1 'polypeptide(L)'
;MERVDPSGPVYAEITIDLPGDLADVMEGSLAPEVERPTSERSQVKVVAGEGKLVIRIKASDVAALRAAVNSYLRWVGAILDIVGSIE
;
A
#
# COMPACT_ATOMS: atom_id res chain seq x y z
N MET A 1 28.53 -4.68 -2.53
CA MET A 1 27.20 -4.09 -2.69
C MET A 1 26.62 -4.56 -4.02
N GLU A 2 25.44 -5.11 -3.98
CA GLU A 2 24.82 -5.58 -5.18
C GLU A 2 24.30 -4.42 -6.02
N ARG A 3 24.47 -4.55 -7.32
CA ARG A 3 23.94 -3.58 -8.25
C ARG A 3 22.50 -3.94 -8.58
N VAL A 4 21.60 -2.98 -8.41
CA VAL A 4 20.21 -3.15 -8.82
C VAL A 4 20.14 -3.00 -10.33
N ASP A 5 19.47 -3.93 -11.00
CA ASP A 5 19.26 -3.86 -12.44
C ASP A 5 18.26 -2.73 -12.74
N PRO A 6 18.68 -1.65 -13.41
CA PRO A 6 17.78 -0.53 -13.68
C PRO A 6 16.66 -0.85 -14.67
N SER A 7 16.78 -1.95 -15.39
CA SER A 7 15.74 -2.37 -16.35
C SER A 7 14.75 -3.36 -15.73
N GLY A 8 15.01 -3.84 -14.52
CA GLY A 8 14.14 -4.79 -13.85
C GLY A 8 13.08 -4.10 -12.99
N PRO A 9 12.10 -4.86 -12.51
CA PRO A 9 11.06 -4.31 -11.63
C PRO A 9 11.64 -3.90 -10.28
N VAL A 10 10.95 -2.95 -9.66
CA VAL A 10 11.29 -2.47 -8.32
C VAL A 10 10.14 -2.78 -7.37
N TYR A 11 10.46 -2.90 -6.09
CA TYR A 11 9.51 -3.34 -5.07
C TYR A 11 9.55 -2.42 -3.87
N ALA A 12 8.39 -2.30 -3.19
CA ALA A 12 8.32 -1.66 -1.89
C ALA A 12 7.38 -2.46 -1.01
N GLU A 13 7.62 -2.41 0.29
CA GLU A 13 6.73 -2.99 1.28
C GLU A 13 6.50 -1.96 2.38
N ILE A 14 5.24 -1.72 2.68
CA ILE A 14 4.84 -0.82 3.76
C ILE A 14 4.15 -1.66 4.81
N THR A 15 4.65 -1.62 6.05
CA THR A 15 4.05 -2.32 7.17
C THR A 15 3.58 -1.29 8.18
N ILE A 16 2.32 -1.37 8.57
CA ILE A 16 1.72 -0.44 9.52
C ILE A 16 1.13 -1.25 10.67
N ASP A 17 1.54 -0.94 11.89
CA ASP A 17 0.94 -1.54 13.08
C ASP A 17 -0.37 -0.81 13.37
N LEU A 18 -1.46 -1.59 13.46
CA LEU A 18 -2.79 -1.04 13.70
C LEU A 18 -3.47 -1.83 14.82
N PRO A 19 -4.11 -1.15 15.78
CA PRO A 19 -4.75 -1.84 16.90
C PRO A 19 -6.06 -2.51 16.52
N GLY A 20 -6.38 -3.61 17.19
CA GLY A 20 -7.69 -4.28 17.08
C GLY A 20 -8.00 -4.71 15.67
N ASP A 21 -9.24 -4.44 15.25
CA ASP A 21 -9.74 -4.82 13.92
C ASP A 21 -9.40 -3.79 12.85
N LEU A 22 -8.65 -2.74 13.20
CA LEU A 22 -8.43 -1.64 12.27
C LEU A 22 -7.68 -2.07 11.02
N ALA A 23 -6.78 -3.05 11.15
CA ALA A 23 -6.07 -3.59 9.98
C ALA A 23 -7.05 -4.22 8.98
N ASP A 24 -8.03 -4.96 9.47
CA ASP A 24 -9.04 -5.60 8.62
C ASP A 24 -9.95 -4.55 7.98
N VAL A 25 -10.35 -3.54 8.73
CA VAL A 25 -11.15 -2.43 8.20
C VAL A 25 -10.37 -1.71 7.09
N MET A 26 -9.09 -1.48 7.31
CA MET A 26 -8.24 -0.81 6.35
C MET A 26 -8.10 -1.63 5.07
N GLU A 27 -7.89 -2.94 5.20
CA GLU A 27 -7.80 -3.83 4.05
C GLU A 27 -9.08 -3.75 3.21
N GLY A 28 -10.23 -3.82 3.85
CA GLY A 28 -11.52 -3.71 3.16
C GLY A 28 -11.70 -2.38 2.48
N SER A 29 -11.25 -1.30 3.13
CA SER A 29 -11.37 0.05 2.57
C SER A 29 -10.46 0.26 1.37
N LEU A 30 -9.33 -0.44 1.31
CA LEU A 30 -8.38 -0.32 0.20
C LEU A 30 -8.68 -1.31 -0.94
N ALA A 31 -9.56 -2.28 -0.72
CA ALA A 31 -9.84 -3.31 -1.72
C ALA A 31 -10.24 -2.76 -3.09
N PRO A 32 -11.11 -1.73 -3.18
CA PRO A 32 -11.44 -1.18 -4.51
C PRO A 32 -10.23 -0.65 -5.27
N GLU A 33 -9.25 -0.10 -4.56
CA GLU A 33 -8.04 0.45 -5.19
C GLU A 33 -7.13 -0.67 -5.69
N VAL A 34 -7.07 -1.78 -4.94
CA VAL A 34 -6.29 -2.95 -5.33
C VAL A 34 -6.90 -3.62 -6.56
N GLU A 35 -8.23 -3.71 -6.61
CA GLU A 35 -8.95 -4.36 -7.70
C GLU A 35 -8.99 -3.51 -8.97
N ARG A 36 -8.80 -2.20 -8.84
CA ARG A 36 -8.82 -1.27 -9.96
C ARG A 36 -7.51 -0.50 -10.01
N PRO A 37 -6.41 -1.16 -10.42
CA PRO A 37 -5.13 -0.47 -10.47
C PRO A 37 -5.21 0.74 -11.40
N THR A 38 -4.68 1.85 -10.92
CA THR A 38 -4.69 3.11 -11.68
C THR A 38 -3.62 3.12 -12.77
N SER A 39 -2.74 2.11 -12.76
CA SER A 39 -1.64 2.03 -13.70
C SER A 39 -1.30 0.57 -13.96
N GLU A 40 -1.06 0.24 -15.23
CA GLU A 40 -0.56 -1.09 -15.60
C GLU A 40 0.91 -1.26 -15.22
N ARG A 41 1.57 -0.17 -14.81
CA ARG A 41 2.98 -0.18 -14.45
C ARG A 41 3.22 -0.59 -13.00
N SER A 42 2.17 -0.80 -12.23
CA SER A 42 2.34 -1.24 -10.85
C SER A 42 1.29 -2.28 -10.47
N GLN A 43 1.66 -3.15 -9.53
CA GLN A 43 0.78 -4.14 -8.95
C GLN A 43 0.87 -4.02 -7.44
N VAL A 44 -0.28 -4.09 -6.76
CA VAL A 44 -0.33 -3.90 -5.32
C VAL A 44 -1.08 -5.06 -4.67
N LYS A 45 -0.57 -5.50 -3.53
CA LYS A 45 -1.21 -6.51 -2.71
C LYS A 45 -1.29 -5.98 -1.28
N VAL A 46 -2.48 -6.06 -0.70
CA VAL A 46 -2.71 -5.60 0.67
C VAL A 46 -3.15 -6.81 1.50
N VAL A 47 -2.49 -7.02 2.62
CA VAL A 47 -2.77 -8.13 3.54
C VAL A 47 -2.90 -7.59 4.95
N ALA A 48 -3.96 -7.97 5.65
CA ALA A 48 -4.15 -7.62 7.05
C ALA A 48 -4.06 -8.88 7.92
N GLY A 49 -3.46 -8.74 9.09
CA GLY A 49 -3.40 -9.84 10.06
C GLY A 49 -2.53 -9.48 11.25
N GLU A 50 -2.89 -10.01 12.40
CA GLU A 50 -2.11 -9.89 13.64
C GLU A 50 -1.78 -8.45 14.03
N GLY A 51 -2.74 -7.54 13.82
CA GLY A 51 -2.54 -6.14 14.18
C GLY A 51 -1.64 -5.39 13.20
N LYS A 52 -1.46 -5.91 12.01
CA LYS A 52 -0.61 -5.29 11.00
C LYS A 52 -1.30 -5.22 9.65
N LEU A 53 -1.02 -4.15 8.93
CA LEU A 53 -1.39 -4.02 7.54
C LEU A 53 -0.10 -4.01 6.72
N VAL A 54 0.00 -4.89 5.74
CA VAL A 54 1.16 -4.96 4.86
C VAL A 54 0.72 -4.63 3.44
N ILE A 55 1.36 -3.65 2.84
CA ILE A 55 1.11 -3.24 1.47
C ILE A 55 2.37 -3.55 0.67
N ARG A 56 2.26 -4.45 -0.30
CA ARG A 56 3.37 -4.83 -1.16
C ARG A 56 3.14 -4.29 -2.55
N ILE A 57 4.13 -3.60 -3.08
CA ILE A 57 4.04 -2.94 -4.37
C ILE A 57 5.17 -3.41 -5.26
N LYS A 58 4.82 -3.81 -6.47
CA LYS A 58 5.78 -4.12 -7.53
C LYS A 58 5.51 -3.13 -8.66
N ALA A 59 6.55 -2.48 -9.15
CA ALA A 59 6.41 -1.50 -10.22
C ALA A 59 7.48 -1.70 -11.28
N SER A 60 7.20 -1.22 -12.49
CA SER A 60 8.12 -1.37 -13.61
C SER A 60 9.35 -0.46 -13.49
N ASP A 61 9.22 0.65 -12.77
CA ASP A 61 10.33 1.56 -12.54
C ASP A 61 10.11 2.37 -11.27
N VAL A 62 11.11 3.17 -10.90
CA VAL A 62 11.08 3.94 -9.67
C VAL A 62 9.98 5.00 -9.67
N ALA A 63 9.71 5.61 -10.81
CA ALA A 63 8.67 6.64 -10.90
C ALA A 63 7.29 6.03 -10.63
N ALA A 64 7.00 4.86 -11.20
CA ALA A 64 5.76 4.15 -10.95
C ALA A 64 5.66 3.69 -9.50
N LEU A 65 6.77 3.22 -8.93
CA LEU A 65 6.81 2.81 -7.53
C LEU A 65 6.49 3.98 -6.61
N ARG A 66 7.12 5.13 -6.84
CA ARG A 66 6.91 6.33 -6.03
C ARG A 66 5.45 6.77 -6.10
N ALA A 67 4.87 6.77 -7.29
CA ALA A 67 3.47 7.15 -7.48
C ALA A 67 2.53 6.23 -6.70
N ALA A 68 2.77 4.92 -6.77
CA ALA A 68 1.95 3.94 -6.05
C ALA A 68 2.09 4.09 -4.53
N VAL A 69 3.32 4.22 -4.03
CA VAL A 69 3.58 4.42 -2.60
C VAL A 69 2.85 5.68 -2.11
N ASN A 70 2.98 6.78 -2.83
CA ASN A 70 2.36 8.05 -2.44
C ASN A 70 0.84 7.93 -2.41
N SER A 71 0.25 7.24 -3.38
CA SER A 71 -1.20 7.05 -3.43
C SER A 71 -1.70 6.25 -2.24
N TYR A 72 -1.04 5.13 -1.94
CA TYR A 72 -1.47 4.27 -0.83
C TYR A 72 -1.27 4.93 0.52
N LEU A 73 -0.17 5.66 0.71
CA LEU A 73 0.04 6.39 1.96
C LEU A 73 -1.01 7.48 2.13
N ARG A 74 -1.41 8.15 1.06
CA ARG A 74 -2.46 9.17 1.11
C ARG A 74 -3.81 8.56 1.49
N TRP A 75 -4.18 7.43 0.88
CA TRP A 75 -5.45 6.78 1.17
C TRP A 75 -5.47 6.24 2.61
N VAL A 76 -4.38 5.61 3.06
CA VAL A 76 -4.26 5.14 4.44
C VAL A 76 -4.41 6.30 5.41
N GLY A 77 -3.71 7.41 5.15
CA GLY A 77 -3.80 8.60 5.98
C GLY A 77 -5.21 9.16 6.04
N ALA A 78 -5.90 9.22 4.90
CA ALA A 78 -7.28 9.71 4.85
C ALA A 78 -8.24 8.82 5.65
N ILE A 79 -8.08 7.49 5.54
CA ILE A 79 -8.92 6.55 6.29
C ILE A 79 -8.68 6.70 7.79
N LEU A 80 -7.41 6.81 8.19
CA LEU A 80 -7.07 7.00 9.61
C LEU A 80 -7.63 8.30 10.16
N ASP A 81 -7.64 9.37 9.36
CA ASP A 81 -8.23 10.64 9.76
C ASP A 81 -9.73 10.51 9.99
N ILE A 82 -10.42 9.78 9.12
CA ILE A 82 -11.87 9.55 9.27
C ILE A 82 -12.14 8.76 10.54
N VAL A 83 -11.39 7.68 10.77
CA VAL A 83 -11.55 6.85 11.97
C VAL A 83 -11.27 7.66 13.23
N GLY A 84 -10.20 8.46 13.22
CA GLY A 84 -9.85 9.31 14.34
C GLY A 84 -10.90 10.37 14.66
N SER A 85 -11.60 10.87 13.64
CA SER A 85 -12.61 11.92 13.86
C SER A 85 -13.92 11.36 14.44
N ILE A 86 -14.13 10.05 14.38
CA ILE A 86 -15.32 9.41 14.93
C ILE A 86 -15.18 9.18 16.44
N GLU A 87 -13.96 9.05 16.90
CA GLU A 87 -13.67 8.88 18.32
C GLU A 87 -13.73 10.22 19.05
#